data_e7665fc53f484364a9fa6a3f13b3f2ed
#
_entry.id   e7665fc53f484364a9fa6a3f13b3f2ed
#
_cell.length_a   1.000
_cell.length_b   1.000
_cell.length_c   1.000
_cell.angle_alpha   90.00
_cell.angle_beta   90.00
_cell.angle_gamma   90.00
#
_symmetry.space_group_name_H-M   'P 1'
#
loop_
_entity.id
_entity.type
_entity.pdbx_description
1 polymer ?
#
loop_
_entity_poly.entity_id
_entity_poly.type
_entity_poly.pdbx_seq_one_letter_code
_entity_poly.pdbx_strand_id
1 'polypeptide(L)'
;MQHFDYPGSGFALAAKNKGKWKHVYQGLTCIGGTSITSQSLFDLASLTKVVATLPICLILLKRRELDLKKKVKFYISSAGWFQEPSLGDVEIINLFNHTSGLPAWKPLFALSNDSSVLKANVLQTQLLIPGSRCYSDIGWILLGHIIERITKLSLETLANQLIFEPLGMQNTCFNPLEKYQKDLCVATEDCGWRKQLLQGIVHDENAYAIGGIAGHAGLFSTLEDLTLYINAWLDNLEILGLREEATMVIKSKSESKELPSYGIGWRLPPSLEFSSRGNHPGAMGHTGYTGTSVWFDYHKKKSVILLNNMVYPSRHNKDL
;
A
#
# COMPACT_ATOMS: atom_id res chain seq x y z
N MET A 1 -9.81 33.27 5.71
CA MET A 1 -9.29 31.95 5.41
C MET A 1 -9.71 31.64 3.98
N GLN A 2 -8.77 31.46 3.08
CA GLN A 2 -9.08 31.01 1.72
C GLN A 2 -9.65 29.59 1.84
N HIS A 3 -10.89 29.36 1.39
CA HIS A 3 -11.44 28.04 1.21
C HIS A 3 -10.60 27.36 0.12
N PHE A 4 -9.75 26.42 0.52
CA PHE A 4 -9.21 25.47 -0.42
C PHE A 4 -10.30 24.42 -0.65
N ASP A 5 -10.92 24.44 -1.83
CA ASP A 5 -11.75 23.35 -2.30
C ASP A 5 -10.84 22.13 -2.53
N TYR A 6 -10.87 21.17 -1.61
CA TYR A 6 -10.19 19.91 -1.76
C TYR A 6 -11.23 18.77 -1.78
N PRO A 7 -10.95 17.70 -2.52
CA PRO A 7 -11.85 16.56 -2.62
C PRO A 7 -11.98 15.83 -1.29
N GLY A 8 -13.21 15.39 -0.97
CA GLY A 8 -13.52 14.66 0.25
C GLY A 8 -14.04 15.53 1.38
N SER A 9 -14.13 14.98 2.60
CA SER A 9 -14.63 15.66 3.79
C SER A 9 -13.54 16.20 4.71
N GLY A 10 -12.30 15.71 4.56
CA GLY A 10 -11.20 16.13 5.40
C GLY A 10 -9.85 15.56 5.02
N PHE A 11 -8.78 16.16 5.54
CA PHE A 11 -7.41 15.71 5.30
C PHE A 11 -6.50 15.91 6.51
N ALA A 12 -5.40 15.13 6.52
CA ALA A 12 -4.25 15.32 7.38
C ALA A 12 -2.98 15.38 6.50
N LEU A 13 -2.17 16.40 6.71
CA LEU A 13 -0.95 16.67 5.94
C LEU A 13 0.25 16.79 6.88
N ALA A 14 1.33 16.07 6.57
CA ALA A 14 2.61 16.27 7.22
C ALA A 14 3.70 16.57 6.19
N ALA A 15 4.57 17.54 6.52
CA ALA A 15 5.75 17.84 5.71
C ALA A 15 6.99 17.88 6.58
N LYS A 16 8.04 17.15 6.19
CA LYS A 16 9.36 17.14 6.84
C LYS A 16 10.34 17.98 6.06
N ASN A 17 10.93 18.98 6.73
CA ASN A 17 12.00 19.79 6.18
C ASN A 17 13.01 20.14 7.28
N LYS A 18 14.32 20.06 6.97
CA LYS A 18 15.40 20.33 7.92
C LYS A 18 15.23 19.56 9.25
N GLY A 19 14.83 18.29 9.17
CA GLY A 19 14.65 17.40 10.33
C GLY A 19 13.35 17.58 11.11
N LYS A 20 12.55 18.59 10.85
CA LYS A 20 11.32 18.90 11.61
C LYS A 20 10.08 18.59 10.78
N TRP A 21 9.07 18.01 11.41
CA TRP A 21 7.74 17.81 10.86
C TRP A 21 6.84 19.00 11.19
N LYS A 22 5.97 19.34 10.23
CA LYS A 22 4.81 20.21 10.43
C LYS A 22 3.58 19.44 10.06
N HIS A 23 2.56 19.44 10.92
CA HIS A 23 1.31 18.74 10.73
C HIS A 23 0.16 19.73 10.56
N VAL A 24 -0.82 19.41 9.73
CA VAL A 24 -2.06 20.14 9.51
C VAL A 24 -3.21 19.15 9.45
N TYR A 25 -4.28 19.42 10.15
CA TYR A 25 -5.51 18.64 10.16
C TYR A 25 -6.66 19.57 9.81
N GLN A 26 -7.52 19.18 8.89
CA GLN A 26 -8.65 19.99 8.46
C GLN A 26 -9.82 19.14 8.00
N GLY A 27 -11.04 19.63 8.26
CA GLY A 27 -12.29 19.00 7.83
C GLY A 27 -12.85 17.99 8.83
N LEU A 28 -13.71 17.12 8.35
CA LEU A 28 -14.50 16.19 9.14
C LEU A 28 -14.23 14.74 8.69
N THR A 29 -14.47 13.79 9.59
CA THR A 29 -14.36 12.34 9.29
C THR A 29 -15.39 11.88 8.25
N CYS A 30 -16.54 12.55 8.20
CA CYS A 30 -17.58 12.47 7.17
C CYS A 30 -18.47 13.72 7.28
N ILE A 31 -19.42 13.91 6.37
CA ILE A 31 -20.43 14.99 6.50
C ILE A 31 -21.22 14.79 7.80
N GLY A 32 -21.21 15.81 8.66
CA GLY A 32 -21.83 15.74 10.00
C GLY A 32 -21.05 14.91 11.03
N GLY A 33 -19.86 14.42 10.69
CA GLY A 33 -18.98 13.67 11.59
C GLY A 33 -18.11 14.56 12.47
N THR A 34 -17.12 13.94 13.14
CA THR A 34 -16.18 14.61 14.03
C THR A 34 -15.04 15.29 13.25
N SER A 35 -14.37 16.25 13.86
CA SER A 35 -13.20 16.91 13.23
C SER A 35 -12.04 15.94 13.04
N ILE A 36 -11.31 16.11 11.94
CA ILE A 36 -10.04 15.41 11.71
C ILE A 36 -9.03 15.86 12.75
N THR A 37 -8.37 14.89 13.39
CA THR A 37 -7.35 15.10 14.44
C THR A 37 -6.16 14.18 14.22
N SER A 38 -5.16 14.25 15.10
CA SER A 38 -4.02 13.32 15.13
C SER A 38 -4.42 11.86 15.39
N GLN A 39 -5.63 11.61 15.88
CA GLN A 39 -6.16 10.27 16.14
C GLN A 39 -7.01 9.71 14.99
N SER A 40 -7.25 10.51 13.95
CA SER A 40 -8.09 10.10 12.83
C SER A 40 -7.41 9.02 11.98
N LEU A 41 -8.15 7.92 11.75
CA LEU A 41 -7.70 6.75 11.00
C LEU A 41 -8.17 6.85 9.55
N PHE A 42 -7.23 6.81 8.63
CA PHE A 42 -7.49 6.85 7.19
C PHE A 42 -7.27 5.48 6.57
N ASP A 43 -8.16 5.07 5.67
CA ASP A 43 -7.92 3.92 4.78
C ASP A 43 -6.76 4.27 3.83
N LEU A 44 -5.66 3.58 4.00
CA LEU A 44 -4.42 3.81 3.25
C LEU A 44 -4.49 3.27 1.82
N ALA A 45 -5.49 2.45 1.50
CA ALA A 45 -5.60 1.79 0.20
C ALA A 45 -4.24 1.15 -0.22
N SER A 46 -3.75 1.48 -1.40
CA SER A 46 -2.50 0.91 -1.94
C SER A 46 -1.22 1.29 -1.18
N LEU A 47 -1.25 2.24 -0.25
CA LEU A 47 -0.10 2.44 0.65
C LEU A 47 0.15 1.19 1.52
N THR A 48 -0.86 0.32 1.72
CA THR A 48 -0.70 -0.99 2.36
C THR A 48 0.47 -1.79 1.78
N LYS A 49 0.65 -1.73 0.46
CA LYS A 49 1.74 -2.41 -0.26
C LYS A 49 3.11 -2.07 0.32
N VAL A 50 3.35 -0.78 0.52
CA VAL A 50 4.67 -0.27 0.92
C VAL A 50 4.80 -0.06 2.43
N VAL A 51 3.69 -0.02 3.19
CA VAL A 51 3.72 0.18 4.65
C VAL A 51 3.69 -1.16 5.41
N ALA A 52 3.01 -2.17 4.88
CA ALA A 52 2.93 -3.50 5.52
C ALA A 52 3.66 -4.58 4.72
N THR A 53 3.26 -4.82 3.46
CA THR A 53 3.70 -5.99 2.69
C THR A 53 5.18 -5.91 2.31
N LEU A 54 5.65 -4.77 1.80
CA LEU A 54 7.05 -4.58 1.40
C LEU A 54 8.02 -4.81 2.57
N PRO A 55 7.91 -4.14 3.73
CA PRO A 55 8.89 -4.33 4.80
C PRO A 55 8.90 -5.75 5.36
N ILE A 56 7.77 -6.46 5.40
CA ILE A 56 7.75 -7.89 5.74
C ILE A 56 8.56 -8.69 4.72
N CYS A 57 8.37 -8.45 3.41
CA CYS A 57 9.16 -9.10 2.38
C CYS A 57 10.66 -8.80 2.52
N LEU A 58 11.05 -7.58 2.90
CA LEU A 58 12.46 -7.25 3.14
C LEU A 58 13.04 -8.05 4.31
N ILE A 59 12.25 -8.27 5.37
CA ILE A 59 12.66 -9.14 6.49
C ILE A 59 12.85 -10.59 6.01
N LEU A 60 11.93 -11.10 5.19
CA LEU A 60 12.03 -12.46 4.66
C LEU A 60 13.22 -12.60 3.67
N LEU A 61 13.54 -11.56 2.90
CA LEU A 61 14.74 -11.51 2.07
C LEU A 61 16.01 -11.58 2.92
N LYS A 62 16.10 -10.78 3.98
CA LYS A 62 17.21 -10.81 4.93
C LYS A 62 17.39 -12.18 5.57
N ARG A 63 16.29 -12.84 5.92
CA ARG A 63 16.28 -14.20 6.49
C ARG A 63 16.55 -15.29 5.45
N ARG A 64 16.66 -14.95 4.17
CA ARG A 64 16.78 -15.88 3.03
C ARG A 64 15.59 -16.84 2.89
N GLU A 65 14.44 -16.45 3.43
CA GLU A 65 13.18 -17.18 3.31
C GLU A 65 12.45 -16.78 2.02
N LEU A 66 12.70 -15.57 1.51
CA LEU A 66 12.26 -15.06 0.21
C LEU A 66 13.49 -14.76 -0.67
N ASP A 67 13.37 -14.98 -1.98
CA ASP A 67 14.38 -14.66 -2.99
C ASP A 67 13.71 -13.99 -4.20
N LEU A 68 14.16 -12.81 -4.57
CA LEU A 68 13.59 -12.02 -5.67
C LEU A 68 13.68 -12.73 -7.03
N LYS A 69 14.66 -13.60 -7.24
CA LYS A 69 14.89 -14.33 -8.49
C LYS A 69 14.18 -15.68 -8.55
N LYS A 70 13.60 -16.13 -7.43
CA LYS A 70 12.78 -17.34 -7.43
C LYS A 70 11.43 -17.07 -8.07
N LYS A 71 10.90 -18.12 -8.71
CA LYS A 71 9.57 -18.10 -9.34
C LYS A 71 8.46 -18.30 -8.31
N VAL A 72 7.28 -17.77 -8.58
CA VAL A 72 6.08 -17.93 -7.74
C VAL A 72 5.84 -19.40 -7.38
N LYS A 73 5.96 -20.33 -8.33
CA LYS A 73 5.75 -21.76 -8.12
C LYS A 73 6.68 -22.38 -7.08
N PHE A 74 7.83 -21.76 -6.78
CA PHE A 74 8.72 -22.22 -5.73
C PHE A 74 8.09 -22.09 -4.34
N TYR A 75 7.29 -21.02 -4.11
CA TYR A 75 6.63 -20.75 -2.83
C TYR A 75 5.23 -21.32 -2.77
N ILE A 76 4.56 -21.42 -3.91
CA ILE A 76 3.21 -21.96 -4.03
C ILE A 76 3.28 -23.17 -4.95
N SER A 77 3.62 -24.32 -4.37
CA SER A 77 3.65 -25.61 -5.08
C SER A 77 2.24 -26.14 -5.28
N SER A 78 1.54 -25.66 -6.29
CA SER A 78 0.21 -26.16 -6.66
C SER A 78 0.28 -26.63 -8.10
N ALA A 79 0.85 -27.81 -8.32
CA ALA A 79 0.83 -28.43 -9.63
C ALA A 79 -0.61 -28.46 -10.17
N GLY A 80 -0.84 -27.87 -11.34
CA GLY A 80 -2.14 -27.82 -11.99
C GLY A 80 -3.05 -26.62 -11.60
N TRP A 81 -2.63 -25.74 -10.68
CA TRP A 81 -3.43 -24.58 -10.27
C TRP A 81 -3.11 -23.29 -11.02
N PHE A 82 -2.05 -23.26 -11.81
CA PHE A 82 -1.69 -22.11 -12.63
C PHE A 82 -2.23 -22.25 -14.04
N GLN A 83 -2.80 -21.16 -14.58
CA GLN A 83 -3.16 -21.09 -16.00
C GLN A 83 -1.93 -20.76 -16.87
N GLU A 84 -1.99 -21.18 -18.12
CA GLU A 84 -0.98 -20.82 -19.11
C GLU A 84 -1.38 -19.53 -19.90
N PRO A 85 -0.45 -18.61 -20.19
CA PRO A 85 0.95 -18.59 -19.76
C PRO A 85 1.06 -18.48 -18.23
N SER A 86 2.01 -19.22 -17.65
CA SER A 86 1.99 -19.56 -16.23
C SER A 86 2.42 -18.41 -15.31
N LEU A 87 1.51 -17.95 -14.46
CA LEU A 87 1.84 -17.09 -13.33
C LEU A 87 2.90 -17.74 -12.42
N GLY A 88 2.94 -19.07 -12.36
CA GLY A 88 3.94 -19.82 -11.62
C GLY A 88 5.37 -19.58 -12.06
N ASP A 89 5.60 -19.18 -13.30
CA ASP A 89 6.94 -18.90 -13.87
C ASP A 89 7.41 -17.46 -13.69
N VAL A 90 6.56 -16.57 -13.18
CA VAL A 90 6.90 -15.18 -12.87
C VAL A 90 7.89 -15.14 -11.69
N GLU A 91 8.96 -14.37 -11.82
CA GLU A 91 9.88 -14.11 -10.72
C GLU A 91 9.27 -13.15 -9.69
N ILE A 92 9.63 -13.33 -8.42
CA ILE A 92 9.12 -12.50 -7.31
C ILE A 92 9.39 -11.01 -7.53
N ILE A 93 10.55 -10.65 -8.09
CA ILE A 93 10.88 -9.25 -8.41
C ILE A 93 9.84 -8.59 -9.35
N ASN A 94 9.27 -9.36 -10.28
CA ASN A 94 8.31 -8.83 -11.24
C ASN A 94 6.95 -8.50 -10.61
N LEU A 95 6.63 -9.07 -9.45
CA LEU A 95 5.45 -8.68 -8.67
C LEU A 95 5.67 -7.32 -8.01
N PHE A 96 6.86 -7.05 -7.46
CA PHE A 96 7.18 -5.79 -6.79
C PHE A 96 7.22 -4.60 -7.74
N ASN A 97 7.77 -4.77 -8.94
CA ASN A 97 7.99 -3.69 -9.90
C ASN A 97 6.91 -3.61 -10.99
N HIS A 98 5.84 -4.42 -10.84
CA HIS A 98 4.70 -4.46 -11.76
C HIS A 98 5.06 -4.84 -13.22
N THR A 99 6.03 -5.74 -13.40
CA THR A 99 6.44 -6.25 -14.72
C THR A 99 6.09 -7.73 -14.93
N SER A 100 5.15 -8.24 -14.14
CA SER A 100 4.72 -9.64 -14.22
C SER A 100 3.85 -9.97 -15.43
N GLY A 101 3.24 -8.96 -16.07
CA GLY A 101 2.21 -9.16 -17.09
C GLY A 101 0.81 -9.49 -16.52
N LEU A 102 0.65 -9.43 -15.20
CA LEU A 102 -0.66 -9.56 -14.56
C LEU A 102 -1.58 -8.37 -14.91
N PRO A 103 -2.89 -8.57 -15.03
CA PRO A 103 -3.84 -7.47 -15.15
C PRO A 103 -3.79 -6.57 -13.91
N ALA A 104 -4.17 -5.30 -14.10
CA ALA A 104 -4.20 -4.32 -13.01
C ALA A 104 -5.09 -4.79 -11.86
N TRP A 105 -6.26 -5.32 -12.19
CA TRP A 105 -7.32 -5.66 -11.26
C TRP A 105 -8.25 -6.74 -11.86
N LYS A 106 -8.94 -7.48 -11.01
CA LYS A 106 -10.01 -8.42 -11.35
C LYS A 106 -11.09 -8.33 -10.27
N PRO A 107 -12.37 -8.48 -10.61
CA PRO A 107 -13.46 -8.48 -9.62
C PRO A 107 -13.51 -9.82 -8.86
N LEU A 108 -12.47 -10.14 -8.08
CA LEU A 108 -12.40 -11.38 -7.31
C LEU A 108 -13.55 -11.46 -6.31
N PHE A 109 -13.91 -10.32 -5.70
CA PHE A 109 -15.01 -10.20 -4.75
C PHE A 109 -16.37 -10.71 -5.28
N ALA A 110 -16.55 -10.69 -6.61
CA ALA A 110 -17.77 -11.18 -7.24
C ALA A 110 -17.81 -12.70 -7.41
N LEU A 111 -16.70 -13.41 -7.16
CA LEU A 111 -16.59 -14.84 -7.38
C LEU A 111 -16.99 -15.67 -6.17
N SER A 112 -16.72 -15.18 -4.96
CA SER A 112 -16.98 -15.91 -3.71
C SER A 112 -16.86 -14.98 -2.50
N ASN A 113 -17.43 -15.40 -1.38
CA ASN A 113 -17.18 -14.82 -0.04
C ASN A 113 -16.17 -15.67 0.77
N ASP A 114 -15.63 -16.75 0.19
CA ASP A 114 -14.60 -17.57 0.81
C ASP A 114 -13.22 -17.10 0.38
N SER A 115 -12.41 -16.64 1.34
CA SER A 115 -11.07 -16.11 1.08
C SER A 115 -10.13 -17.15 0.46
N SER A 116 -10.32 -18.44 0.73
CA SER A 116 -9.52 -19.51 0.14
C SER A 116 -9.82 -19.69 -1.35
N VAL A 117 -11.10 -19.57 -1.72
CA VAL A 117 -11.54 -19.58 -3.13
C VAL A 117 -10.99 -18.36 -3.87
N LEU A 118 -11.02 -17.18 -3.24
CA LEU A 118 -10.47 -15.96 -3.83
C LEU A 118 -8.95 -16.07 -4.03
N LYS A 119 -8.22 -16.58 -3.03
CA LYS A 119 -6.77 -16.82 -3.13
C LYS A 119 -6.44 -17.84 -4.23
N ALA A 120 -7.25 -18.89 -4.39
CA ALA A 120 -7.10 -19.86 -5.50
C ALA A 120 -7.33 -19.20 -6.87
N ASN A 121 -8.34 -18.32 -6.98
CA ASN A 121 -8.61 -17.57 -8.22
C ASN A 121 -7.49 -16.60 -8.61
N VAL A 122 -6.73 -16.08 -7.64
CA VAL A 122 -5.51 -15.31 -7.94
C VAL A 122 -4.52 -16.17 -8.73
N LEU A 123 -4.31 -17.43 -8.33
CA LEU A 123 -3.40 -18.34 -9.00
C LEU A 123 -3.86 -18.73 -10.41
N GLN A 124 -5.18 -18.66 -10.67
CA GLN A 124 -5.79 -18.88 -11.98
C GLN A 124 -5.82 -17.62 -12.86
N THR A 125 -5.15 -16.53 -12.45
CA THR A 125 -5.12 -15.32 -13.26
C THR A 125 -4.16 -15.50 -14.45
N GLN A 126 -4.72 -15.37 -15.65
CA GLN A 126 -3.95 -15.38 -16.88
C GLN A 126 -3.10 -14.12 -17.01
N LEU A 127 -1.87 -14.26 -17.44
CA LEU A 127 -1.02 -13.13 -17.81
C LEU A 127 -1.53 -12.52 -19.11
N LEU A 128 -1.62 -11.19 -19.18
CA LEU A 128 -2.01 -10.47 -20.40
C LEU A 128 -0.90 -10.57 -21.45
N ILE A 129 0.26 -10.03 -21.11
CA ILE A 129 1.49 -10.12 -21.91
C ILE A 129 2.62 -10.39 -20.92
N PRO A 130 3.22 -11.59 -20.91
CA PRO A 130 4.31 -11.92 -19.98
C PRO A 130 5.43 -10.88 -20.04
N GLY A 131 5.87 -10.40 -18.87
CA GLY A 131 6.92 -9.39 -18.76
C GLY A 131 6.50 -7.96 -19.07
N SER A 132 5.25 -7.72 -19.49
CA SER A 132 4.74 -6.37 -19.71
C SER A 132 4.51 -5.64 -18.37
N ARG A 133 4.65 -4.31 -18.43
CA ARG A 133 4.39 -3.45 -17.28
C ARG A 133 2.90 -3.13 -17.15
N CYS A 134 2.33 -3.51 -16.02
CA CYS A 134 0.98 -3.13 -15.64
C CYS A 134 0.94 -3.03 -14.11
N TYR A 135 0.60 -1.85 -13.56
CA TYR A 135 0.35 -1.74 -12.12
C TYR A 135 -0.71 -2.75 -11.72
N SER A 136 -0.38 -3.70 -10.87
CA SER A 136 -1.25 -4.83 -10.56
C SER A 136 -1.46 -4.99 -9.07
N ASP A 137 -2.71 -4.93 -8.63
CA ASP A 137 -3.13 -5.30 -7.28
C ASP A 137 -3.05 -6.81 -7.08
N ILE A 138 -3.32 -7.59 -8.14
CA ILE A 138 -3.27 -9.06 -8.11
C ILE A 138 -1.89 -9.57 -7.70
N GLY A 139 -0.82 -8.94 -8.20
CA GLY A 139 0.55 -9.28 -7.81
C GLY A 139 0.82 -9.09 -6.32
N TRP A 140 0.24 -8.07 -5.70
CA TRP A 140 0.42 -7.79 -4.28
C TRP A 140 -0.51 -8.61 -3.38
N ILE A 141 -1.69 -8.99 -3.84
CA ILE A 141 -2.50 -10.03 -3.19
C ILE A 141 -1.70 -11.32 -3.14
N LEU A 142 -1.06 -11.69 -4.24
CA LEU A 142 -0.21 -12.89 -4.33
C LEU A 142 1.00 -12.81 -3.40
N LEU A 143 1.68 -11.66 -3.29
CA LEU A 143 2.78 -11.46 -2.33
C LEU A 143 2.31 -11.68 -0.89
N GLY A 144 1.16 -11.13 -0.50
CA GLY A 144 0.54 -11.39 0.80
C GLY A 144 0.32 -12.89 1.03
N HIS A 145 -0.21 -13.58 0.05
CA HIS A 145 -0.41 -15.05 0.13
C HIS A 145 0.92 -15.82 0.24
N ILE A 146 1.96 -15.40 -0.49
CA ILE A 146 3.31 -16.01 -0.39
C ILE A 146 3.89 -15.81 1.01
N ILE A 147 3.78 -14.61 1.59
CA ILE A 147 4.21 -14.30 2.96
C ILE A 147 3.55 -15.25 3.95
N GLU A 148 2.22 -15.36 3.94
CA GLU A 148 1.47 -16.24 4.83
C GLU A 148 1.84 -17.72 4.63
N ARG A 149 2.13 -18.10 3.40
CA ARG A 149 2.55 -19.49 3.08
C ARG A 149 3.93 -19.84 3.63
N ILE A 150 4.88 -18.90 3.53
CA ILE A 150 6.24 -19.07 4.07
C ILE A 150 6.20 -19.14 5.59
N THR A 151 5.55 -18.15 6.21
CA THR A 151 5.64 -17.92 7.66
C THR A 151 4.63 -18.70 8.49
N LYS A 152 3.52 -19.14 7.89
CA LYS A 152 2.35 -19.73 8.56
C LYS A 152 1.64 -18.78 9.53
N LEU A 153 1.90 -17.50 9.43
CA LEU A 153 1.27 -16.43 10.21
C LEU A 153 0.47 -15.53 9.29
N SER A 154 -0.56 -14.85 9.82
CA SER A 154 -1.32 -13.87 9.06
C SER A 154 -0.47 -12.65 8.75
N LEU A 155 -0.78 -11.98 7.63
CA LEU A 155 -0.12 -10.73 7.24
C LEU A 155 -0.22 -9.66 8.34
N GLU A 156 -1.38 -9.59 9.01
CA GLU A 156 -1.61 -8.67 10.14
C GLU A 156 -0.70 -8.96 11.33
N THR A 157 -0.60 -10.24 11.75
CA THR A 157 0.28 -10.64 12.86
C THR A 157 1.73 -10.25 12.56
N LEU A 158 2.19 -10.50 11.34
CA LEU A 158 3.54 -10.16 10.91
C LEU A 158 3.76 -8.63 10.85
N ALA A 159 2.80 -7.89 10.32
CA ALA A 159 2.88 -6.43 10.27
C ALA A 159 2.97 -5.83 11.68
N ASN A 160 2.13 -6.29 12.61
CA ASN A 160 2.16 -5.84 14.00
C ASN A 160 3.50 -6.14 14.65
N GLN A 161 3.93 -7.42 14.68
CA GLN A 161 5.11 -7.85 15.41
C GLN A 161 6.43 -7.35 14.82
N LEU A 162 6.52 -7.28 13.49
CA LEU A 162 7.79 -7.02 12.82
C LEU A 162 7.97 -5.56 12.40
N ILE A 163 6.87 -4.79 12.28
CA ILE A 163 6.90 -3.44 11.75
C ILE A 163 6.29 -2.44 12.73
N PHE A 164 5.00 -2.60 13.09
CA PHE A 164 4.27 -1.55 13.80
C PHE A 164 4.73 -1.41 15.26
N GLU A 165 4.83 -2.51 15.99
CA GLU A 165 5.33 -2.50 17.38
C GLU A 165 6.76 -1.97 17.48
N PRO A 166 7.76 -2.47 16.70
CA PRO A 166 9.11 -1.95 16.73
C PRO A 166 9.24 -0.47 16.38
N LEU A 167 8.38 0.05 15.50
CA LEU A 167 8.37 1.45 15.10
C LEU A 167 7.52 2.35 16.00
N GLY A 168 6.77 1.79 16.95
CA GLY A 168 5.84 2.53 17.80
C GLY A 168 4.57 3.01 17.11
N MET A 169 4.18 2.37 15.99
CA MET A 169 2.97 2.70 15.19
C MET A 169 1.72 2.10 15.84
N GLN A 170 1.28 2.67 16.95
CA GLN A 170 0.24 2.08 17.80
C GLN A 170 -1.18 2.18 17.21
N ASN A 171 -1.39 3.07 16.25
CA ASN A 171 -2.68 3.34 15.63
C ASN A 171 -2.73 2.87 14.17
N THR A 172 -1.83 1.98 13.78
CA THR A 172 -1.82 1.37 12.45
C THR A 172 -2.32 -0.07 12.57
N CYS A 173 -3.39 -0.40 11.83
CA CYS A 173 -4.01 -1.73 11.91
C CYS A 173 -4.84 -2.05 10.66
N PHE A 174 -5.13 -3.32 10.47
CA PHE A 174 -6.24 -3.78 9.64
C PHE A 174 -7.52 -3.76 10.47
N ASN A 175 -8.70 -3.79 9.83
CA ASN A 175 -10.00 -3.90 10.47
C ASN A 175 -10.17 -3.02 11.72
N PRO A 176 -10.02 -1.68 11.62
CA PRO A 176 -9.92 -0.80 12.78
C PRO A 176 -11.12 -0.84 13.70
N LEU A 177 -12.32 -1.25 13.23
CA LEU A 177 -13.52 -1.33 14.05
C LEU A 177 -13.48 -2.42 15.14
N GLU A 178 -12.52 -3.33 15.07
CA GLU A 178 -12.25 -4.31 16.13
C GLU A 178 -11.61 -3.65 17.38
N LYS A 179 -10.95 -2.50 17.19
CA LYS A 179 -10.18 -1.82 18.23
C LYS A 179 -10.63 -0.39 18.50
N TYR A 180 -11.15 0.31 17.49
CA TYR A 180 -11.46 1.74 17.55
C TYR A 180 -12.93 2.02 17.31
N GLN A 181 -13.40 3.15 17.86
CA GLN A 181 -14.74 3.64 17.56
C GLN A 181 -14.80 4.14 16.10
N LYS A 182 -15.94 3.93 15.47
CA LYS A 182 -16.20 4.30 14.08
C LYS A 182 -15.89 5.77 13.78
N ASP A 183 -16.22 6.67 14.72
CA ASP A 183 -16.07 8.13 14.55
C ASP A 183 -14.60 8.59 14.45
N LEU A 184 -13.63 7.75 14.86
CA LEU A 184 -12.22 8.01 14.65
C LEU A 184 -11.78 7.68 13.21
N CYS A 185 -12.54 6.86 12.49
CA CYS A 185 -12.23 6.48 11.13
C CYS A 185 -12.79 7.51 10.17
N VAL A 186 -12.00 7.85 9.14
CA VAL A 186 -12.43 8.74 8.06
C VAL A 186 -13.20 7.92 7.02
N ALA A 187 -14.42 8.36 6.69
CA ALA A 187 -15.26 7.67 5.71
C ALA A 187 -14.67 7.79 4.31
N THR A 188 -14.78 6.75 3.51
CA THR A 188 -14.26 6.72 2.14
C THR A 188 -15.34 6.80 1.07
N GLU A 189 -16.45 6.10 1.23
CA GLU A 189 -17.51 6.09 0.21
C GLU A 189 -18.87 5.69 0.82
N ASP A 190 -19.94 6.30 0.32
CA ASP A 190 -21.30 5.74 0.48
C ASP A 190 -21.49 4.67 -0.60
N CYS A 191 -21.21 3.43 -0.23
CA CYS A 191 -21.04 2.33 -1.17
C CYS A 191 -22.39 1.72 -1.54
N GLY A 192 -22.85 1.98 -2.76
CA GLY A 192 -24.11 1.42 -3.29
C GLY A 192 -24.13 -0.12 -3.36
N TRP A 193 -22.99 -0.76 -3.58
CA TRP A 193 -22.85 -2.22 -3.59
C TRP A 193 -23.01 -2.82 -2.20
N ARG A 194 -22.32 -2.23 -1.18
CA ARG A 194 -22.40 -2.70 0.23
C ARG A 194 -23.57 -2.08 0.99
N LYS A 195 -24.30 -1.14 0.37
CA LYS A 195 -25.45 -0.40 0.94
C LYS A 195 -25.15 0.22 2.30
N GLN A 196 -23.95 0.77 2.45
CA GLN A 196 -23.52 1.42 3.69
C GLN A 196 -22.39 2.41 3.46
N LEU A 197 -22.27 3.38 4.37
CA LEU A 197 -21.12 4.25 4.46
C LEU A 197 -19.88 3.45 4.92
N LEU A 198 -18.84 3.45 4.11
CA LEU A 198 -17.56 2.82 4.42
C LEU A 198 -16.75 3.74 5.33
N GLN A 199 -16.83 3.49 6.62
CA GLN A 199 -16.14 4.22 7.68
C GLN A 199 -15.54 3.20 8.65
N GLY A 200 -14.20 3.06 8.63
CA GLY A 200 -13.48 1.97 9.30
C GLY A 200 -13.62 0.60 8.63
N ILE A 201 -14.17 0.59 7.42
CA ILE A 201 -14.30 -0.59 6.57
C ILE A 201 -13.45 -0.34 5.32
N VAL A 202 -12.60 -1.29 4.96
CA VAL A 202 -11.71 -1.16 3.79
C VAL A 202 -12.49 -0.83 2.53
N HIS A 203 -12.01 0.17 1.78
CA HIS A 203 -12.65 0.62 0.55
C HIS A 203 -12.54 -0.42 -0.57
N ASP A 204 -11.36 -1.03 -0.75
CA ASP A 204 -11.11 -2.03 -1.78
C ASP A 204 -12.00 -3.26 -1.64
N GLU A 205 -12.72 -3.62 -2.71
CA GLU A 205 -13.70 -4.71 -2.71
C GLU A 205 -13.02 -6.08 -2.56
N ASN A 206 -11.87 -6.27 -3.20
CA ASN A 206 -11.15 -7.55 -3.12
C ASN A 206 -10.55 -7.75 -1.73
N ALA A 207 -9.96 -6.70 -1.14
CA ALA A 207 -9.47 -6.75 0.22
C ALA A 207 -10.61 -7.04 1.21
N TYR A 208 -11.77 -6.38 1.03
CA TYR A 208 -12.97 -6.63 1.85
C TYR A 208 -13.42 -8.09 1.76
N ALA A 209 -13.51 -8.65 0.55
CA ALA A 209 -13.94 -10.04 0.34
C ALA A 209 -12.94 -11.07 0.90
N ILE A 210 -11.67 -10.70 1.04
CA ILE A 210 -10.62 -11.57 1.64
C ILE A 210 -10.62 -11.43 3.18
N GLY A 211 -11.47 -10.60 3.77
CA GLY A 211 -11.58 -10.39 5.22
C GLY A 211 -10.92 -9.10 5.72
N GLY A 212 -10.67 -8.14 4.85
CA GLY A 212 -10.09 -6.83 5.19
C GLY A 212 -8.56 -6.80 5.25
N ILE A 213 -7.89 -7.94 5.17
CA ILE A 213 -6.43 -8.09 5.30
C ILE A 213 -5.85 -8.64 4.00
N ALA A 214 -5.25 -7.78 3.18
CA ALA A 214 -4.67 -8.18 1.92
C ALA A 214 -3.32 -7.48 1.65
N GLY A 215 -2.46 -8.10 0.85
CA GLY A 215 -1.13 -7.56 0.56
C GLY A 215 -1.14 -6.24 -0.22
N HIS A 216 -2.26 -5.87 -0.82
CA HIS A 216 -2.39 -4.68 -1.67
C HIS A 216 -3.18 -3.54 -1.02
N ALA A 217 -4.09 -3.83 -0.06
CA ALA A 217 -4.99 -2.86 0.59
C ALA A 217 -5.52 -3.41 1.93
N GLY A 218 -6.20 -2.57 2.72
CA GLY A 218 -6.85 -2.92 3.98
C GLY A 218 -6.24 -2.28 5.21
N LEU A 219 -5.06 -1.66 5.09
CA LEU A 219 -4.40 -1.00 6.22
C LEU A 219 -5.02 0.37 6.49
N PHE A 220 -5.23 0.68 7.75
CA PHE A 220 -5.60 2.00 8.26
C PHE A 220 -4.48 2.54 9.12
N SER A 221 -4.29 3.86 9.11
CA SER A 221 -3.26 4.52 9.92
C SER A 221 -3.59 5.97 10.21
N THR A 222 -2.89 6.54 11.18
CA THR A 222 -2.86 7.97 11.47
C THR A 222 -1.69 8.65 10.75
N LEU A 223 -1.73 9.98 10.68
CA LEU A 223 -0.64 10.77 10.13
C LEU A 223 0.64 10.61 10.96
N GLU A 224 0.50 10.55 12.28
CA GLU A 224 1.59 10.38 13.25
C GLU A 224 2.36 9.08 13.00
N ASP A 225 1.65 7.97 12.90
CA ASP A 225 2.27 6.66 12.69
C ASP A 225 3.03 6.62 11.35
N LEU A 226 2.45 7.21 10.30
CA LEU A 226 3.15 7.30 9.01
C LEU A 226 4.41 8.19 9.07
N THR A 227 4.45 9.21 9.95
CA THR A 227 5.70 9.98 10.14
C THR A 227 6.79 9.14 10.80
N LEU A 228 6.44 8.24 11.74
CA LEU A 228 7.37 7.28 12.32
C LEU A 228 7.90 6.33 11.25
N TYR A 229 7.01 5.78 10.43
CA TYR A 229 7.37 4.89 9.33
C TYR A 229 8.32 5.55 8.33
N ILE A 230 8.03 6.76 7.90
CA ILE A 230 8.87 7.49 6.94
C ILE A 230 10.21 7.92 7.57
N ASN A 231 10.24 8.24 8.88
CA ASN A 231 11.50 8.46 9.57
C ASN A 231 12.40 7.22 9.51
N ALA A 232 11.83 6.03 9.74
CA ALA A 232 12.58 4.78 9.62
C ALA A 232 13.16 4.59 8.21
N TRP A 233 12.39 4.87 7.14
CA TRP A 233 12.92 4.84 5.76
C TRP A 233 14.03 5.85 5.51
N LEU A 234 13.89 7.06 6.01
CA LEU A 234 14.92 8.09 5.90
C LEU A 234 16.22 7.68 6.62
N ASP A 235 16.14 6.79 7.60
CA ASP A 235 17.27 6.23 8.35
C ASP A 235 17.59 4.78 7.93
N ASN A 236 17.29 4.42 6.67
CA ASN A 236 17.56 3.09 6.07
C ASN A 236 16.92 1.91 6.80
N LEU A 237 15.78 2.08 7.44
CA LEU A 237 15.13 1.04 8.25
C LEU A 237 16.07 0.39 9.27
N GLU A 238 17.03 1.15 9.80
CA GLU A 238 18.06 0.64 10.72
C GLU A 238 17.45 0.08 12.00
N ILE A 239 16.39 0.72 12.51
CA ILE A 239 15.64 0.25 13.67
C ILE A 239 15.05 -1.16 13.47
N LEU A 240 14.72 -1.53 12.23
CA LEU A 240 14.28 -2.87 11.86
C LEU A 240 15.45 -3.79 11.46
N GLY A 241 16.67 -3.29 11.50
CA GLY A 241 17.86 -4.00 11.06
C GLY A 241 17.91 -4.24 9.55
N LEU A 242 17.22 -3.46 8.73
CA LEU A 242 17.05 -3.66 7.28
C LEU A 242 17.87 -2.69 6.41
N ARG A 243 19.02 -2.23 6.91
CA ARG A 243 19.88 -1.22 6.23
C ARG A 243 20.27 -1.65 4.81
N GLU A 244 20.66 -2.91 4.61
CA GLU A 244 21.10 -3.41 3.31
C GLU A 244 19.93 -3.53 2.34
N GLU A 245 18.82 -4.09 2.81
CA GLU A 245 17.58 -4.25 2.05
C GLU A 245 16.97 -2.89 1.66
N ALA A 246 16.94 -1.93 2.60
CA ALA A 246 16.50 -0.57 2.30
C ALA A 246 17.40 0.11 1.26
N THR A 247 18.72 -0.08 1.38
CA THR A 247 19.67 0.44 0.39
C THR A 247 19.45 -0.19 -0.99
N MET A 248 19.17 -1.49 -1.05
CA MET A 248 18.81 -2.17 -2.30
C MET A 248 17.55 -1.57 -2.93
N VAL A 249 16.51 -1.32 -2.13
CA VAL A 249 15.26 -0.68 -2.60
C VAL A 249 15.53 0.73 -3.12
N ILE A 250 16.26 1.55 -2.37
CA ILE A 250 16.59 2.94 -2.75
C ILE A 250 17.41 3.00 -4.04
N LYS A 251 18.31 2.04 -4.24
CA LYS A 251 19.13 1.94 -5.47
C LYS A 251 18.41 1.25 -6.61
N SER A 252 17.25 0.64 -6.37
CA SER A 252 16.49 0.01 -7.44
C SER A 252 16.09 1.06 -8.47
N LYS A 253 16.42 0.77 -9.76
CA LYS A 253 16.07 1.63 -10.88
C LYS A 253 15.03 0.92 -11.74
N SER A 254 14.15 1.67 -12.33
CA SER A 254 13.37 1.14 -13.44
C SER A 254 14.21 1.18 -14.68
N GLU A 255 14.36 0.06 -15.36
CA GLU A 255 15.01 -0.02 -16.68
C GLU A 255 14.13 0.58 -17.78
N SER A 256 12.85 0.74 -17.52
CA SER A 256 11.88 1.30 -18.46
C SER A 256 11.84 2.82 -18.40
N LYS A 257 11.82 3.45 -19.58
CA LYS A 257 11.54 4.88 -19.75
C LYS A 257 10.05 5.22 -19.68
N GLU A 258 9.17 4.21 -19.64
CA GLU A 258 7.72 4.40 -19.55
C GLU A 258 7.33 4.77 -18.14
N LEU A 259 6.40 5.71 -18.02
CA LEU A 259 5.84 6.20 -16.76
C LEU A 259 4.43 5.63 -16.54
N PRO A 260 4.02 5.39 -15.27
CA PRO A 260 4.82 5.50 -14.04
C PRO A 260 5.81 4.35 -13.89
N SER A 261 7.00 4.62 -13.37
CA SER A 261 7.99 3.60 -13.12
C SER A 261 8.04 3.19 -11.66
N TYR A 262 8.29 1.90 -11.42
CA TYR A 262 8.39 1.32 -10.08
C TYR A 262 9.74 0.64 -9.90
N GLY A 263 10.34 0.86 -8.73
CA GLY A 263 11.42 0.05 -8.22
C GLY A 263 10.88 -1.14 -7.44
N ILE A 264 11.57 -1.57 -6.40
CA ILE A 264 11.08 -2.60 -5.50
C ILE A 264 10.00 -1.98 -4.60
N GLY A 265 8.75 -2.11 -5.02
CA GLY A 265 7.54 -1.65 -4.30
C GLY A 265 7.22 -0.15 -4.45
N TRP A 266 8.22 0.72 -4.39
CA TRP A 266 8.00 2.14 -4.47
C TRP A 266 7.90 2.65 -5.91
N ARG A 267 6.98 3.60 -6.12
CA ARG A 267 6.93 4.40 -7.34
C ARG A 267 8.12 5.35 -7.38
N LEU A 268 8.80 5.38 -8.52
CA LEU A 268 9.90 6.31 -8.77
C LEU A 268 9.32 7.55 -9.46
N PRO A 269 9.70 8.77 -9.05
CA PRO A 269 9.21 9.97 -9.69
C PRO A 269 9.72 10.01 -11.13
N PRO A 270 8.88 10.45 -12.08
CA PRO A 270 9.37 10.84 -13.38
C PRO A 270 10.37 11.98 -13.20
N SER A 271 11.39 12.00 -14.01
CA SER A 271 12.44 13.03 -13.98
C SER A 271 11.91 14.48 -14.11
N LEU A 272 10.65 14.66 -14.46
CA LEU A 272 10.00 15.93 -14.75
C LEU A 272 8.94 16.40 -13.70
N GLU A 273 8.26 15.48 -12.98
CA GLU A 273 7.11 15.87 -12.14
C GLU A 273 7.47 16.42 -10.76
N PHE A 274 8.62 16.04 -10.20
CA PHE A 274 9.09 16.53 -8.88
C PHE A 274 10.24 17.52 -8.95
N SER A 275 10.68 17.87 -10.13
CA SER A 275 11.78 18.83 -10.30
C SER A 275 11.40 19.97 -11.22
N SER A 276 10.96 21.06 -10.63
CA SER A 276 11.16 22.35 -11.30
C SER A 276 12.64 22.68 -11.54
N ARG A 277 13.58 21.89 -11.00
CA ARG A 277 15.05 22.09 -11.13
C ARG A 277 15.88 20.85 -10.76
N GLY A 278 15.81 19.76 -11.54
CA GLY A 278 16.87 18.76 -11.46
C GLY A 278 16.48 17.33 -11.07
N ASN A 279 17.32 16.42 -11.45
CA ASN A 279 17.23 14.98 -11.21
C ASN A 279 17.23 14.70 -9.68
N HIS A 280 16.20 14.02 -9.17
CA HIS A 280 16.11 13.61 -7.76
C HIS A 280 16.26 12.09 -7.62
N PRO A 281 17.48 11.55 -7.73
CA PRO A 281 17.70 10.10 -7.77
C PRO A 281 17.34 9.36 -6.47
N GLY A 282 17.06 10.09 -5.40
CA GLY A 282 16.67 9.52 -4.09
C GLY A 282 15.19 9.72 -3.73
N ALA A 283 14.38 10.29 -4.64
CA ALA A 283 12.97 10.48 -4.37
C ALA A 283 12.19 9.20 -4.71
N MET A 284 11.22 8.85 -3.87
CA MET A 284 10.29 7.74 -4.09
C MET A 284 8.99 7.99 -3.34
N GLY A 285 7.92 7.32 -3.74
CA GLY A 285 6.64 7.47 -3.09
C GLY A 285 5.63 6.46 -3.55
N HIS A 286 4.42 6.59 -3.04
CA HIS A 286 3.28 5.79 -3.47
C HIS A 286 1.98 6.55 -3.20
N THR A 287 0.93 6.20 -3.94
CA THR A 287 -0.41 6.77 -3.79
C THR A 287 -1.42 5.69 -3.43
N GLY A 288 -2.47 6.06 -2.71
CA GLY A 288 -3.64 5.23 -2.43
C GLY A 288 -4.86 5.71 -3.19
N TYR A 289 -5.71 4.79 -3.61
CA TYR A 289 -6.93 5.08 -4.36
C TYR A 289 -7.88 6.03 -3.62
N THR A 290 -7.90 5.97 -2.29
CA THR A 290 -8.69 6.84 -1.42
C THR A 290 -8.24 8.30 -1.40
N GLY A 291 -7.08 8.62 -2.02
CA GLY A 291 -6.48 9.95 -2.06
C GLY A 291 -5.24 10.09 -1.18
N THR A 292 -4.88 9.05 -0.47
CA THR A 292 -3.67 9.04 0.37
C THR A 292 -2.40 9.03 -0.47
N SER A 293 -1.33 9.65 0.01
CA SER A 293 -0.03 9.62 -0.65
C SER A 293 1.12 9.85 0.32
N VAL A 294 2.24 9.24 0.00
CA VAL A 294 3.52 9.42 0.70
C VAL A 294 4.60 9.62 -0.32
N TRP A 295 5.39 10.69 -0.16
CA TRP A 295 6.57 10.96 -0.97
C TRP A 295 7.73 11.37 -0.07
N PHE A 296 8.93 10.84 -0.32
CA PHE A 296 10.13 11.23 0.41
C PHE A 296 11.36 11.20 -0.50
N ASP A 297 12.31 12.06 -0.18
CA ASP A 297 13.63 12.13 -0.78
C ASP A 297 14.66 11.67 0.26
N TYR A 298 15.19 10.47 0.06
CA TYR A 298 16.14 9.86 0.97
C TYR A 298 17.42 10.70 1.15
N HIS A 299 17.94 11.28 0.06
CA HIS A 299 19.19 12.08 0.12
C HIS A 299 18.97 13.44 0.76
N LYS A 300 17.83 14.09 0.48
CA LYS A 300 17.51 15.41 1.03
C LYS A 300 16.86 15.35 2.41
N LYS A 301 16.53 14.16 2.90
CA LYS A 301 15.81 13.94 4.17
C LYS A 301 14.52 14.77 4.26
N LYS A 302 13.80 14.87 3.15
CA LYS A 302 12.51 15.56 3.03
C LYS A 302 11.40 14.57 2.77
N SER A 303 10.20 14.89 3.24
CA SER A 303 9.02 14.07 2.99
C SER A 303 7.74 14.90 3.03
N VAL A 304 6.72 14.41 2.30
CA VAL A 304 5.33 14.88 2.38
C VAL A 304 4.43 13.65 2.49
N ILE A 305 3.50 13.69 3.43
CA ILE A 305 2.45 12.69 3.64
C ILE A 305 1.12 13.42 3.55
N LEU A 306 0.23 12.99 2.67
CA LEU A 306 -1.14 13.47 2.58
C LEU A 306 -2.08 12.29 2.80
N LEU A 307 -2.95 12.42 3.79
CA LEU A 307 -4.07 11.52 4.04
C LEU A 307 -5.36 12.27 3.79
N ASN A 308 -6.18 11.81 2.89
CA ASN A 308 -7.51 12.33 2.64
C ASN A 308 -8.46 11.23 2.19
N ASN A 309 -9.70 11.57 1.94
CA ASN A 309 -10.75 10.69 1.47
C ASN A 309 -11.40 11.23 0.19
N MET A 310 -10.58 11.50 -0.83
CA MET A 310 -11.04 12.11 -2.09
C MET A 310 -12.17 11.35 -2.79
N VAL A 311 -12.36 10.08 -2.48
CA VAL A 311 -13.45 9.24 -3.02
C VAL A 311 -14.77 9.41 -2.26
N TYR A 312 -14.81 10.25 -1.21
CA TYR A 312 -15.99 10.53 -0.43
C TYR A 312 -16.78 11.71 -1.03
N PRO A 313 -18.12 11.66 -1.11
CA PRO A 313 -19.00 10.55 -0.74
C PRO A 313 -19.10 9.46 -1.81
N SER A 314 -18.56 9.67 -3.01
CA SER A 314 -18.60 8.71 -4.12
C SER A 314 -17.36 8.80 -4.98
N ARG A 315 -16.78 7.65 -5.34
CA ARG A 315 -15.66 7.55 -6.31
C ARG A 315 -16.01 8.05 -7.71
N HIS A 316 -17.29 8.26 -8.00
CA HIS A 316 -17.77 8.76 -9.28
C HIS A 316 -17.95 10.29 -9.30
N ASN A 317 -17.65 10.96 -8.19
CA ASN A 317 -17.63 12.42 -8.13
C ASN A 317 -16.53 12.95 -9.06
N LYS A 318 -16.91 13.43 -10.23
CA LYS A 318 -15.98 13.92 -11.27
C LYS A 318 -15.75 15.43 -11.21
N ASP A 319 -16.36 16.12 -10.27
CA ASP A 319 -16.30 17.58 -10.15
C ASP A 319 -15.11 18.01 -9.25
N LEU A 320 -14.03 17.22 -9.29
CA LEU A 320 -12.83 17.47 -8.49
C LEU A 320 -11.57 17.41 -9.36
#